data_1789139e2dc3100b316e80d9d2ddd275
#
_entry.id   1789139e2dc3100b316e80d9d2ddd275
#
_cell.length_a   1.000
_cell.length_b   1.000
_cell.length_c   1.000
_cell.angle_alpha   90.00
_cell.angle_beta   90.00
_cell.angle_gamma   90.00
#
_symmetry.space_group_name_H-M   'P 1'
#
loop_
_entity.id
_entity.type
_entity.pdbx_description
1 polymer ?
#
loop_
_entity_poly.entity_id
_entity_poly.type
_entity_poly.pdbx_seq_one_letter_code
_entity_poly.pdbx_strand_id
1 'polypeptide(L)'
;MTGSAPKYTWLPSLYNQNAAFAYSEESTRPVFELLSPKPGERIVDVGCGTGELTLRLQGIVGKYGLVLGIDSSENMLEKAAANGVQNVLCCDIQKLVIPERLEGLLGTFDAVYTNATLHWCNQDPYGAVRAVKMLLKPGGRFVGELCGHGTGMGLRVVIANVLRGRGINTPNPWLLPKPEEYASILEAEGFKVEHISLNPRLVSLPGSMIDFFRAVYKVAFLKDMSDEEAENVMREISNMCEVDQKDQSGMWSYLYVPLRFQAIAPM
;
A
#
# COMPACT_ATOMS: atom_id res chain seq x y z
N MET A 1 16.32 -24.13 4.46
CA MET A 1 16.81 -22.95 5.18
C MET A 1 15.56 -22.14 5.56
N THR A 2 15.20 -22.18 6.83
CA THR A 2 14.05 -21.47 7.38
C THR A 2 14.40 -19.99 7.37
N GLY A 3 13.82 -19.24 6.43
CA GLY A 3 13.91 -17.78 6.44
C GLY A 3 13.31 -17.27 7.74
N SER A 4 14.11 -16.59 8.56
CA SER A 4 13.61 -15.91 9.74
C SER A 4 12.52 -14.91 9.31
N ALA A 5 11.37 -14.96 9.97
CA ALA A 5 10.34 -13.95 9.82
C ALA A 5 10.95 -12.54 9.91
N PRO A 6 10.46 -11.56 9.16
CA PRO A 6 11.01 -10.23 9.19
C PRO A 6 11.00 -9.70 10.64
N LYS A 7 12.12 -9.12 11.06
CA LYS A 7 12.38 -8.67 12.43
C LYS A 7 11.44 -7.53 12.89
N TYR A 8 10.63 -7.00 11.97
CA TYR A 8 9.66 -5.92 12.19
C TYR A 8 8.29 -6.32 11.65
N THR A 9 7.30 -6.31 12.52
CA THR A 9 5.89 -6.48 12.17
C THR A 9 5.19 -5.12 12.17
N TRP A 10 4.21 -4.94 11.28
CA TRP A 10 3.33 -3.79 11.31
C TRP A 10 2.60 -3.69 12.65
N LEU A 11 2.46 -2.47 13.17
CA LEU A 11 1.70 -2.18 14.38
C LEU A 11 0.40 -1.48 13.96
N PRO A 12 -0.75 -2.21 13.93
CA PRO A 12 -2.00 -1.69 13.39
C PRO A 12 -2.45 -0.37 14.02
N SER A 13 -2.37 -0.24 15.35
CA SER A 13 -2.77 0.98 16.07
C SER A 13 -1.90 2.19 15.69
N LEU A 14 -0.59 1.99 15.59
CA LEU A 14 0.35 3.05 15.22
C LEU A 14 0.14 3.51 13.77
N TYR A 15 -0.06 2.55 12.87
CA TYR A 15 -0.36 2.84 11.47
C TYR A 15 -1.67 3.62 11.34
N ASN A 16 -2.74 3.16 11.98
CA ASN A 16 -4.04 3.80 11.92
C ASN A 16 -4.05 5.21 12.51
N GLN A 17 -3.23 5.49 13.52
CA GLN A 17 -3.10 6.83 14.10
C GLN A 17 -2.35 7.80 13.18
N ASN A 18 -1.32 7.33 12.47
CA ASN A 18 -0.36 8.23 11.80
C ASN A 18 -0.44 8.20 10.27
N ALA A 19 -1.09 7.20 9.67
CA ALA A 19 -1.24 7.05 8.22
C ALA A 19 -2.72 7.01 7.77
N ALA A 20 -3.66 7.41 8.62
CA ALA A 20 -5.10 7.40 8.34
C ALA A 20 -5.51 8.21 7.10
N PHE A 21 -4.72 9.20 6.71
CA PHE A 21 -4.95 9.95 5.47
C PHE A 21 -4.98 9.05 4.23
N ALA A 22 -4.26 7.91 4.23
CA ALA A 22 -4.19 7.00 3.09
C ALA A 22 -5.53 6.30 2.80
N TYR A 23 -6.42 6.18 3.79
CA TYR A 23 -7.75 5.56 3.65
C TYR A 23 -8.91 6.48 4.05
N SER A 24 -8.66 7.79 4.22
CA SER A 24 -9.71 8.77 4.40
C SER A 24 -10.65 8.79 3.18
N GLU A 25 -11.90 9.18 3.38
CA GLU A 25 -12.88 9.25 2.28
C GLU A 25 -12.41 10.19 1.17
N GLU A 26 -11.88 11.36 1.53
CA GLU A 26 -11.33 12.33 0.59
C GLU A 26 -10.22 11.73 -0.29
N SER A 27 -9.29 10.99 0.35
CA SER A 27 -8.16 10.37 -0.34
C SER A 27 -8.57 9.23 -1.26
N THR A 28 -9.53 8.41 -0.84
CA THR A 28 -9.92 7.17 -1.54
C THR A 28 -11.08 7.35 -2.51
N ARG A 29 -11.87 8.43 -2.38
CA ARG A 29 -13.00 8.70 -3.28
C ARG A 29 -12.64 8.58 -4.76
N PRO A 30 -11.56 9.21 -5.27
CA PRO A 30 -11.26 9.13 -6.71
C PRO A 30 -10.91 7.71 -7.19
N VAL A 31 -10.27 6.88 -6.36
CA VAL A 31 -9.98 5.50 -6.74
C VAL A 31 -11.22 4.61 -6.64
N PHE A 32 -12.14 4.89 -5.71
CA PHE A 32 -13.46 4.24 -5.65
C PHE A 32 -14.35 4.62 -6.84
N GLU A 33 -14.28 5.85 -7.33
CA GLU A 33 -14.98 6.29 -8.55
C GLU A 33 -14.49 5.51 -9.78
N LEU A 34 -13.18 5.30 -9.93
CA LEU A 34 -12.60 4.45 -10.98
C LEU A 34 -13.01 2.98 -10.81
N LEU A 35 -12.99 2.46 -9.58
CA LEU A 35 -13.41 1.09 -9.31
C LEU A 35 -14.90 0.90 -9.61
N SER A 36 -15.74 1.88 -9.29
CA SER A 36 -17.20 1.84 -9.48
C SER A 36 -17.82 0.51 -9.02
N PRO A 37 -17.64 0.11 -7.74
CA PRO A 37 -18.09 -1.19 -7.24
C PRO A 37 -19.62 -1.25 -7.22
N LYS A 38 -20.17 -2.44 -7.55
CA LYS A 38 -21.61 -2.66 -7.68
C LYS A 38 -22.12 -3.75 -6.73
N PRO A 39 -23.38 -3.69 -6.33
CA PRO A 39 -24.03 -4.79 -5.59
C PRO A 39 -23.88 -6.14 -6.31
N GLY A 40 -23.54 -7.17 -5.55
CA GLY A 40 -23.38 -8.53 -6.06
C GLY A 40 -22.01 -8.85 -6.66
N GLU A 41 -21.12 -7.87 -6.82
CA GLU A 41 -19.78 -8.11 -7.36
C GLU A 41 -18.88 -8.90 -6.39
N ARG A 42 -17.92 -9.58 -6.99
CA ARG A 42 -16.83 -10.26 -6.30
C ARG A 42 -15.56 -9.43 -6.45
N ILE A 43 -15.02 -8.94 -5.35
CA ILE A 43 -13.88 -8.02 -5.34
C ILE A 43 -12.78 -8.55 -4.43
N VAL A 44 -11.53 -8.46 -4.87
CA VAL A 44 -10.36 -8.68 -4.01
C VAL A 44 -9.81 -7.32 -3.60
N ASP A 45 -9.50 -7.16 -2.31
CA ASP A 45 -8.77 -6.02 -1.76
C ASP A 45 -7.34 -6.45 -1.43
N VAL A 46 -6.38 -6.06 -2.26
CA VAL A 46 -4.96 -6.41 -2.12
C VAL A 46 -4.26 -5.40 -1.24
N GLY A 47 -3.66 -5.88 -0.14
CA GLY A 47 -3.09 -5.07 0.93
C GLY A 47 -4.20 -4.47 1.79
N CYS A 48 -5.14 -5.29 2.19
CA CYS A 48 -6.35 -4.85 2.90
C CYS A 48 -6.07 -4.26 4.30
N GLY A 49 -4.87 -4.46 4.84
CA GLY A 49 -4.46 -3.94 6.14
C GLY A 49 -5.44 -4.32 7.24
N THR A 50 -5.90 -3.33 8.00
CA THR A 50 -6.87 -3.48 9.08
C THR A 50 -8.34 -3.50 8.63
N GLY A 51 -8.58 -3.44 7.31
CA GLY A 51 -9.85 -3.78 6.69
C GLY A 51 -10.84 -2.62 6.51
N GLU A 52 -10.48 -1.37 6.76
CA GLU A 52 -11.39 -0.21 6.67
C GLU A 52 -12.01 -0.10 5.27
N LEU A 53 -11.20 -0.20 4.21
CA LEU A 53 -11.68 -0.13 2.83
C LEU A 53 -12.37 -1.43 2.40
N THR A 54 -11.90 -2.58 2.89
CA THR A 54 -12.56 -3.88 2.69
C THR A 54 -13.97 -3.87 3.22
N LEU A 55 -14.20 -3.33 4.43
CA LEU A 55 -15.54 -3.20 5.02
C LEU A 55 -16.44 -2.27 4.21
N ARG A 56 -15.87 -1.17 3.68
CA ARG A 56 -16.60 -0.29 2.78
C ARG A 56 -17.03 -1.03 1.50
N LEU A 57 -16.14 -1.82 0.91
CA LEU A 57 -16.46 -2.67 -0.25
C LEU A 57 -17.54 -3.72 0.09
N GLN A 58 -17.42 -4.39 1.25
CA GLN A 58 -18.44 -5.34 1.73
C GLN A 58 -19.82 -4.69 1.83
N GLY A 59 -19.89 -3.46 2.36
CA GLY A 59 -21.13 -2.69 2.43
C GLY A 59 -21.75 -2.40 1.06
N ILE A 60 -20.93 -2.11 0.05
CA ILE A 60 -21.37 -1.79 -1.31
C ILE A 60 -21.84 -3.06 -2.06
N VAL A 61 -21.03 -4.13 -2.04
CA VAL A 61 -21.39 -5.36 -2.76
C VAL A 61 -22.57 -6.10 -2.11
N GLY A 62 -22.76 -5.90 -0.82
CA GLY A 62 -23.89 -6.45 -0.08
C GLY A 62 -23.87 -7.97 0.04
N LYS A 63 -24.99 -8.54 0.50
CA LYS A 63 -25.11 -9.97 0.86
C LYS A 63 -24.93 -10.96 -0.30
N TYR A 64 -25.05 -10.52 -1.53
CA TYR A 64 -24.89 -11.37 -2.73
C TYR A 64 -23.50 -11.25 -3.36
N GLY A 65 -22.70 -10.27 -2.91
CA GLY A 65 -21.32 -10.09 -3.34
C GLY A 65 -20.34 -10.84 -2.44
N LEU A 66 -19.07 -10.78 -2.83
CA LEU A 66 -17.96 -11.34 -2.07
C LEU A 66 -16.82 -10.32 -2.05
N VAL A 67 -16.27 -10.04 -0.88
CA VAL A 67 -14.99 -9.33 -0.77
C VAL A 67 -13.97 -10.24 -0.07
N LEU A 68 -12.80 -10.43 -0.70
CA LEU A 68 -11.66 -11.14 -0.15
C LEU A 68 -10.54 -10.13 0.13
N GLY A 69 -10.16 -9.96 1.39
CA GLY A 69 -8.98 -9.19 1.77
C GLY A 69 -7.71 -10.05 1.71
N ILE A 70 -6.67 -9.57 1.06
CA ILE A 70 -5.35 -10.21 1.03
C ILE A 70 -4.33 -9.25 1.66
N ASP A 71 -3.55 -9.74 2.61
CA ASP A 71 -2.41 -9.00 3.18
C ASP A 71 -1.29 -9.96 3.56
N SER A 72 -0.06 -9.50 3.57
CA SER A 72 1.10 -10.31 3.98
C SER A 72 1.34 -10.29 5.50
N SER A 73 0.66 -9.43 6.24
CA SER A 73 0.81 -9.26 7.69
C SER A 73 -0.31 -9.93 8.46
N GLU A 74 0.02 -10.98 9.22
CA GLU A 74 -0.93 -11.66 10.11
C GLU A 74 -1.55 -10.69 11.11
N ASN A 75 -0.76 -9.80 11.73
CA ASN A 75 -1.26 -8.82 12.70
C ASN A 75 -2.32 -7.87 12.10
N MET A 76 -2.12 -7.47 10.84
CA MET A 76 -3.11 -6.65 10.13
C MET A 76 -4.39 -7.43 9.90
N LEU A 77 -4.29 -8.69 9.45
CA LEU A 77 -5.45 -9.54 9.18
C LEU A 77 -6.22 -9.94 10.45
N GLU A 78 -5.54 -10.18 11.56
CA GLU A 78 -6.19 -10.38 12.87
C GLU A 78 -7.03 -9.16 13.23
N LYS A 79 -6.48 -7.96 13.04
CA LYS A 79 -7.22 -6.72 13.27
C LYS A 79 -8.37 -6.55 12.27
N ALA A 80 -8.18 -6.86 10.99
CA ALA A 80 -9.23 -6.82 9.97
C ALA A 80 -10.40 -7.74 10.33
N ALA A 81 -10.11 -8.98 10.73
CA ALA A 81 -11.13 -9.93 11.19
C ALA A 81 -11.87 -9.41 12.44
N ALA A 82 -11.14 -8.87 13.42
CA ALA A 82 -11.75 -8.26 14.62
C ALA A 82 -12.61 -7.04 14.28
N ASN A 83 -12.29 -6.30 13.21
CA ASN A 83 -13.09 -5.19 12.70
C ASN A 83 -14.33 -5.65 11.90
N GLY A 84 -14.46 -6.94 11.57
CA GLY A 84 -15.62 -7.52 10.87
C GLY A 84 -15.40 -7.90 9.40
N VAL A 85 -14.14 -7.91 8.92
CA VAL A 85 -13.85 -8.44 7.58
C VAL A 85 -14.09 -9.95 7.58
N GLN A 86 -14.97 -10.41 6.67
CA GLN A 86 -15.48 -11.80 6.68
C GLN A 86 -14.49 -12.80 6.07
N ASN A 87 -13.77 -12.38 5.03
CA ASN A 87 -12.88 -13.27 4.29
C ASN A 87 -11.50 -12.62 4.17
N VAL A 88 -10.49 -13.27 4.72
CA VAL A 88 -9.10 -12.82 4.66
C VAL A 88 -8.16 -13.97 4.25
N LEU A 89 -7.08 -13.61 3.56
CA LEU A 89 -6.00 -14.50 3.17
C LEU A 89 -4.66 -13.87 3.50
N CYS A 90 -3.86 -14.52 4.35
CA CYS A 90 -2.47 -14.13 4.60
C CYS A 90 -1.59 -14.61 3.45
N CYS A 91 -1.14 -13.68 2.60
CA CYS A 91 -0.27 -14.00 1.47
C CYS A 91 0.46 -12.77 0.95
N ASP A 92 1.73 -12.94 0.55
CA ASP A 92 2.45 -11.98 -0.25
C ASP A 92 1.95 -12.05 -1.70
N ILE A 93 1.33 -11.00 -2.17
CA ILE A 93 0.77 -10.95 -3.53
C ILE A 93 1.83 -11.12 -4.63
N GLN A 94 3.09 -10.83 -4.37
CA GLN A 94 4.19 -11.06 -5.31
C GLN A 94 4.44 -12.55 -5.57
N LYS A 95 3.98 -13.41 -4.65
CA LYS A 95 4.16 -14.87 -4.67
C LYS A 95 2.87 -15.54 -4.23
N LEU A 96 1.76 -15.17 -4.90
CA LEU A 96 0.44 -15.65 -4.54
C LEU A 96 0.37 -17.17 -4.45
N VAL A 97 0.04 -17.66 -3.28
CA VAL A 97 -0.29 -19.06 -3.01
C VAL A 97 -1.74 -19.12 -2.55
N ILE A 98 -2.58 -19.73 -3.36
CA ILE A 98 -3.99 -19.93 -3.04
C ILE A 98 -4.16 -21.28 -2.34
N PRO A 99 -4.70 -21.32 -1.12
CA PRO A 99 -5.07 -22.58 -0.47
C PRO A 99 -6.13 -23.34 -1.27
N GLU A 100 -6.09 -24.68 -1.27
CA GLU A 100 -7.01 -25.55 -2.02
C GLU A 100 -8.48 -25.14 -1.85
N ARG A 101 -8.88 -24.79 -0.62
CA ARG A 101 -10.26 -24.31 -0.31
C ARG A 101 -10.69 -23.04 -1.06
N LEU A 102 -9.75 -22.28 -1.62
CA LEU A 102 -9.99 -21.03 -2.36
C LEU A 102 -9.65 -21.13 -3.86
N GLU A 103 -9.18 -22.29 -4.34
CA GLU A 103 -8.81 -22.48 -5.76
C GLU A 103 -9.98 -22.19 -6.70
N GLY A 104 -11.21 -22.55 -6.30
CA GLY A 104 -12.44 -22.23 -7.06
C GLY A 104 -12.74 -20.73 -7.16
N LEU A 105 -11.97 -19.86 -6.52
CA LEU A 105 -12.11 -18.40 -6.65
C LEU A 105 -11.23 -17.82 -7.76
N LEU A 106 -10.22 -18.56 -8.25
CA LEU A 106 -9.37 -18.10 -9.35
C LEU A 106 -10.21 -17.81 -10.61
N GLY A 107 -9.91 -16.71 -11.26
CA GLY A 107 -10.59 -16.29 -12.49
C GLY A 107 -12.06 -15.91 -12.31
N THR A 108 -12.51 -15.60 -11.09
CA THR A 108 -13.93 -15.36 -10.81
C THR A 108 -14.25 -13.97 -10.29
N PHE A 109 -13.25 -13.16 -9.98
CA PHE A 109 -13.46 -11.82 -9.44
C PHE A 109 -13.75 -10.79 -10.54
N ASP A 110 -14.74 -9.94 -10.29
CA ASP A 110 -15.14 -8.84 -11.19
C ASP A 110 -14.10 -7.72 -11.15
N ALA A 111 -13.49 -7.51 -9.98
CA ALA A 111 -12.47 -6.50 -9.79
C ALA A 111 -11.42 -6.91 -8.75
N VAL A 112 -10.23 -6.36 -8.91
CA VAL A 112 -9.21 -6.26 -7.86
C VAL A 112 -9.02 -4.78 -7.55
N TYR A 113 -9.10 -4.46 -6.27
CA TYR A 113 -8.83 -3.16 -5.70
C TYR A 113 -7.54 -3.20 -4.89
N THR A 114 -6.81 -2.10 -4.85
CA THR A 114 -5.65 -1.94 -3.97
C THR A 114 -5.42 -0.47 -3.64
N ASN A 115 -5.03 -0.19 -2.40
CA ASN A 115 -4.73 1.17 -1.98
C ASN A 115 -3.48 1.19 -1.09
N ALA A 116 -2.52 2.05 -1.42
CA ALA A 116 -1.27 2.25 -0.67
C ALA A 116 -0.47 0.97 -0.38
N THR A 117 -0.48 -0.01 -1.29
CA THR A 117 0.15 -1.33 -1.09
C THR A 117 1.24 -1.65 -2.09
N LEU A 118 1.00 -1.48 -3.39
CA LEU A 118 1.86 -2.04 -4.43
C LEU A 118 3.26 -1.42 -4.50
N HIS A 119 3.50 -0.28 -3.88
CA HIS A 119 4.85 0.26 -3.73
C HIS A 119 5.74 -0.59 -2.80
N TRP A 120 5.17 -1.45 -1.96
CA TRP A 120 5.89 -2.44 -1.18
C TRP A 120 6.30 -3.67 -2.00
N CYS A 121 5.66 -3.89 -3.15
CA CYS A 121 5.92 -5.02 -4.05
C CYS A 121 7.14 -4.76 -4.97
N ASN A 122 8.24 -4.26 -4.40
CA ASN A 122 9.44 -3.88 -5.15
C ASN A 122 10.33 -5.07 -5.56
N GLN A 123 10.15 -6.25 -4.96
CA GLN A 123 10.94 -7.43 -5.27
C GLN A 123 10.50 -8.10 -6.58
N ASP A 124 9.18 -8.21 -6.80
CA ASP A 124 8.61 -8.75 -8.03
C ASP A 124 7.28 -8.05 -8.38
N PRO A 125 7.34 -6.80 -8.90
CA PRO A 125 6.13 -6.08 -9.28
C PRO A 125 5.34 -6.77 -10.40
N TYR A 126 6.02 -7.48 -11.31
CA TYR A 126 5.37 -8.29 -12.34
C TYR A 126 4.63 -9.49 -11.73
N GLY A 127 5.23 -10.16 -10.74
CA GLY A 127 4.58 -11.24 -10.00
C GLY A 127 3.31 -10.77 -9.31
N ALA A 128 3.30 -9.58 -8.71
CA ALA A 128 2.10 -9.00 -8.12
C ALA A 128 0.99 -8.78 -9.16
N VAL A 129 1.32 -8.21 -10.33
CA VAL A 129 0.34 -7.99 -11.41
C VAL A 129 -0.14 -9.32 -12.00
N ARG A 130 0.75 -10.30 -12.16
CA ARG A 130 0.40 -11.65 -12.63
C ARG A 130 -0.55 -12.37 -11.66
N ALA A 131 -0.32 -12.23 -10.35
CA ALA A 131 -1.21 -12.76 -9.34
C ALA A 131 -2.62 -12.13 -9.42
N VAL A 132 -2.69 -10.81 -9.60
CA VAL A 132 -3.96 -10.11 -9.83
C VAL A 132 -4.69 -10.64 -11.06
N LYS A 133 -3.97 -10.88 -12.17
CA LYS A 133 -4.56 -11.47 -13.38
C LYS A 133 -5.16 -12.85 -13.13
N MET A 134 -4.50 -13.69 -12.33
CA MET A 134 -5.03 -15.02 -11.97
C MET A 134 -6.34 -14.95 -11.17
N LEU A 135 -6.57 -13.90 -10.41
CA LEU A 135 -7.77 -13.71 -9.61
C LEU A 135 -8.95 -13.21 -10.46
N LEU A 136 -8.67 -12.35 -11.44
CA LEU A 136 -9.69 -11.69 -12.25
C LEU A 136 -10.29 -12.63 -13.29
N LYS A 137 -11.60 -12.48 -13.52
CA LYS A 137 -12.27 -13.03 -14.71
C LYS A 137 -11.78 -12.30 -15.97
N PRO A 138 -11.89 -12.90 -17.17
CA PRO A 138 -11.64 -12.20 -18.42
C PRO A 138 -12.42 -10.87 -18.48
N GLY A 139 -11.75 -9.78 -18.85
CA GLY A 139 -12.33 -8.43 -18.85
C GLY A 139 -12.58 -7.82 -17.46
N GLY A 140 -12.15 -8.47 -16.38
CA GLY A 140 -12.21 -7.93 -15.03
C GLY A 140 -11.29 -6.70 -14.86
N ARG A 141 -11.62 -5.80 -13.93
CA ARG A 141 -10.89 -4.55 -13.74
C ARG A 141 -9.92 -4.59 -12.57
N PHE A 142 -8.72 -4.09 -12.79
CA PHE A 142 -7.71 -3.85 -11.78
C PHE A 142 -7.60 -2.35 -11.53
N VAL A 143 -7.93 -1.91 -10.33
CA VAL A 143 -7.98 -0.49 -9.98
C VAL A 143 -7.22 -0.26 -8.69
N GLY A 144 -6.37 0.76 -8.66
CA GLY A 144 -5.64 1.04 -7.44
C GLY A 144 -4.89 2.34 -7.40
N GLU A 145 -4.34 2.57 -6.23
CA GLU A 145 -3.46 3.69 -5.93
C GLU A 145 -2.24 3.19 -5.15
N LEU A 146 -1.04 3.60 -5.59
CA LEU A 146 0.23 3.31 -4.91
C LEU A 146 1.07 4.59 -4.83
N CYS A 147 2.08 4.61 -3.95
CA CYS A 147 3.06 5.70 -3.96
C CYS A 147 3.76 5.73 -5.32
N GLY A 148 3.68 6.85 -6.02
CA GLY A 148 4.34 7.08 -7.29
C GLY A 148 5.58 7.96 -7.17
N HIS A 149 6.19 8.24 -8.31
CA HIS A 149 7.38 9.08 -8.42
C HIS A 149 7.16 10.44 -7.75
N GLY A 150 8.12 10.87 -6.95
CA GLY A 150 8.04 12.12 -6.19
C GLY A 150 7.50 11.98 -4.75
N THR A 151 6.86 10.87 -4.39
CA THR A 151 6.41 10.63 -3.01
C THR A 151 7.56 10.77 -2.03
N GLY A 152 7.40 11.64 -1.01
CA GLY A 152 8.41 11.87 0.02
C GLY A 152 9.72 12.47 -0.53
N MET A 153 9.69 13.15 -1.68
CA MET A 153 10.82 13.90 -2.20
C MET A 153 11.29 14.91 -1.15
N GLY A 154 12.59 15.11 -1.01
CA GLY A 154 13.17 15.87 0.10
C GLY A 154 13.39 14.99 1.32
N LEU A 155 12.35 14.45 1.92
CA LEU A 155 12.45 13.55 3.07
C LEU A 155 13.35 12.34 2.78
N ARG A 156 13.16 11.67 1.65
CA ARG A 156 14.00 10.52 1.25
C ARG A 156 15.46 10.90 1.01
N VAL A 157 15.73 12.12 0.55
CA VAL A 157 17.10 12.64 0.41
C VAL A 157 17.75 12.82 1.78
N VAL A 158 17.02 13.39 2.74
CA VAL A 158 17.50 13.54 4.12
C VAL A 158 17.79 12.17 4.75
N ILE A 159 16.84 11.21 4.63
CA ILE A 159 17.04 9.83 5.10
C ILE A 159 18.32 9.22 4.51
N ALA A 160 18.47 9.28 3.20
CA ALA A 160 19.64 8.71 2.52
C ALA A 160 20.96 9.35 2.97
N ASN A 161 20.97 10.67 3.21
CA ASN A 161 22.18 11.38 3.69
C ASN A 161 22.52 11.02 5.14
N VAL A 162 21.53 10.98 6.02
CA VAL A 162 21.73 10.61 7.44
C VAL A 162 22.23 9.17 7.57
N LEU A 163 21.65 8.23 6.81
CA LEU A 163 22.09 6.83 6.81
C LEU A 163 23.50 6.67 6.22
N ARG A 164 23.78 7.34 5.10
CA ARG A 164 25.10 7.33 4.48
C ARG A 164 26.19 7.90 5.39
N GLY A 165 25.90 8.97 6.16
CA GLY A 165 26.79 9.52 7.18
C GLY A 165 27.15 8.53 8.28
N ARG A 166 26.34 7.48 8.48
CA ARG A 166 26.58 6.35 9.40
C ARG A 166 27.20 5.12 8.71
N GLY A 167 27.61 5.23 7.44
CA GLY A 167 28.15 4.12 6.67
C GLY A 167 27.07 3.12 6.18
N ILE A 168 25.79 3.46 6.28
CA ILE A 168 24.68 2.61 5.89
C ILE A 168 24.20 3.02 4.50
N ASN A 169 24.34 2.12 3.52
CA ASN A 169 23.83 2.30 2.18
C ASN A 169 22.55 1.49 2.01
N THR A 170 21.41 2.13 2.19
CA THR A 170 20.10 1.49 2.06
C THR A 170 19.50 1.86 0.71
N PRO A 171 19.26 0.89 -0.19
CA PRO A 171 18.51 1.15 -1.42
C PRO A 171 17.08 1.57 -1.08
N ASN A 172 16.44 2.28 -2.00
CA ASN A 172 15.03 2.61 -1.82
C ASN A 172 14.19 1.32 -1.71
N PRO A 173 13.49 1.09 -0.59
CA PRO A 173 12.72 -0.15 -0.39
C PRO A 173 11.41 -0.17 -1.18
N TRP A 174 11.01 0.94 -1.78
CA TRP A 174 9.72 1.10 -2.44
C TRP A 174 9.85 1.18 -3.96
N LEU A 175 8.88 0.60 -4.64
CA LEU A 175 8.59 0.87 -6.04
C LEU A 175 7.85 2.22 -6.12
N LEU A 176 8.48 3.25 -6.69
CA LEU A 176 7.90 4.59 -6.85
C LEU A 176 7.90 4.96 -8.33
N PRO A 177 7.05 4.34 -9.14
CA PRO A 177 7.12 4.46 -10.59
C PRO A 177 6.53 5.78 -11.10
N LYS A 178 6.98 6.18 -12.28
CA LYS A 178 6.26 7.10 -13.14
C LYS A 178 5.08 6.38 -13.81
N PRO A 179 4.09 7.12 -14.36
CA PRO A 179 2.94 6.51 -15.03
C PRO A 179 3.34 5.53 -16.15
N GLU A 180 4.26 5.93 -17.01
CA GLU A 180 4.73 5.11 -18.14
C GLU A 180 5.47 3.84 -17.70
N GLU A 181 6.21 3.90 -16.59
CA GLU A 181 6.91 2.74 -16.01
C GLU A 181 5.92 1.71 -15.46
N TYR A 182 4.89 2.18 -14.74
CA TYR A 182 3.90 1.26 -14.18
C TYR A 182 2.93 0.75 -15.24
N ALA A 183 2.58 1.57 -16.24
CA ALA A 183 1.83 1.12 -17.41
C ALA A 183 2.54 -0.04 -18.13
N SER A 184 3.86 0.07 -18.33
CA SER A 184 4.66 -0.99 -18.95
C SER A 184 4.62 -2.30 -18.16
N ILE A 185 4.57 -2.25 -16.81
CA ILE A 185 4.42 -3.44 -15.97
C ILE A 185 3.05 -4.09 -16.18
N LEU A 186 1.97 -3.29 -16.20
CA LEU A 186 0.61 -3.76 -16.44
C LEU A 186 0.46 -4.38 -17.83
N GLU A 187 0.95 -3.70 -18.85
CA GLU A 187 0.87 -4.13 -20.27
C GLU A 187 1.69 -5.39 -20.54
N ALA A 188 2.85 -5.55 -19.89
CA ALA A 188 3.68 -6.75 -20.01
C ALA A 188 2.95 -8.02 -19.54
N GLU A 189 2.02 -7.89 -18.56
CA GLU A 189 1.15 -8.98 -18.10
C GLU A 189 -0.17 -9.08 -18.89
N GLY A 190 -0.35 -8.26 -19.93
CA GLY A 190 -1.47 -8.31 -20.86
C GLY A 190 -2.67 -7.44 -20.47
N PHE A 191 -2.54 -6.59 -19.47
CA PHE A 191 -3.60 -5.64 -19.13
C PHE A 191 -3.68 -4.50 -20.15
N LYS A 192 -4.90 -4.02 -20.42
CA LYS A 192 -5.14 -2.78 -21.13
C LYS A 192 -5.27 -1.65 -20.12
N VAL A 193 -4.36 -0.69 -20.14
CA VAL A 193 -4.43 0.49 -19.26
C VAL A 193 -5.46 1.48 -19.80
N GLU A 194 -6.50 1.75 -19.02
CA GLU A 194 -7.57 2.71 -19.35
C GLU A 194 -7.32 4.08 -18.71
N HIS A 195 -6.70 4.08 -17.52
CA HIS A 195 -6.35 5.31 -16.81
C HIS A 195 -5.04 5.10 -16.05
N ILE A 196 -4.16 6.10 -16.08
CA ILE A 196 -3.01 6.17 -15.21
C ILE A 196 -2.58 7.62 -15.02
N SER A 197 -2.35 8.06 -13.78
CA SER A 197 -1.99 9.45 -13.46
C SER A 197 -1.21 9.58 -12.15
N LEU A 198 -0.34 10.61 -12.06
CA LEU A 198 0.21 11.08 -10.79
C LEU A 198 -0.64 12.21 -10.23
N ASN A 199 -0.90 12.19 -8.93
CA ASN A 199 -1.80 13.11 -8.26
C ASN A 199 -1.12 13.73 -7.01
N PRO A 200 -0.12 14.61 -7.18
CA PRO A 200 0.64 15.15 -6.06
C PRO A 200 -0.25 15.99 -5.15
N ARG A 201 -0.07 15.78 -3.84
CA ARG A 201 -0.75 16.55 -2.81
C ARG A 201 0.11 16.70 -1.56
N LEU A 202 -0.02 17.79 -0.86
CA LEU A 202 0.55 17.99 0.45
C LEU A 202 -0.46 17.48 1.48
N VAL A 203 -0.01 16.55 2.34
CA VAL A 203 -0.85 15.92 3.37
C VAL A 203 -0.38 16.42 4.73
N SER A 204 -1.31 16.93 5.54
CA SER A 204 -1.04 17.26 6.93
C SER A 204 -0.96 15.98 7.75
N LEU A 205 0.09 15.85 8.56
CA LEU A 205 0.23 14.71 9.45
C LEU A 205 -0.57 14.94 10.76
N PRO A 206 -1.25 13.92 11.27
CA PRO A 206 -2.06 14.07 12.50
C PRO A 206 -1.23 14.21 13.75
N GLY A 207 0.07 13.90 13.70
CA GLY A 207 1.01 13.94 14.79
C GLY A 207 2.38 14.50 14.37
N SER A 208 3.40 14.13 15.09
CA SER A 208 4.77 14.53 14.76
C SER A 208 5.34 13.75 13.56
N MET A 209 6.37 14.30 12.93
CA MET A 209 7.12 13.59 11.90
C MET A 209 7.72 12.27 12.45
N ILE A 210 8.14 12.25 13.71
CA ILE A 210 8.69 11.04 14.35
C ILE A 210 7.63 9.95 14.46
N ASP A 211 6.38 10.28 14.79
CA ASP A 211 5.29 9.30 14.88
C ASP A 211 4.95 8.72 13.50
N PHE A 212 4.97 9.55 12.46
CA PHE A 212 4.84 9.10 11.08
C PHE A 212 6.01 8.19 10.67
N PHE A 213 7.25 8.53 11.05
CA PHE A 213 8.40 7.67 10.82
C PHE A 213 8.25 6.30 11.47
N ARG A 214 7.84 6.26 12.73
CA ARG A 214 7.60 4.99 13.45
C ARG A 214 6.56 4.13 12.74
N ALA A 215 5.50 4.77 12.23
CA ALA A 215 4.40 4.07 11.57
C ALA A 215 4.75 3.51 10.19
N VAL A 216 5.57 4.21 9.40
CA VAL A 216 5.76 3.90 7.97
C VAL A 216 7.23 3.67 7.60
N TYR A 217 8.13 4.54 8.04
CA TYR A 217 9.51 4.55 7.56
C TYR A 217 10.43 3.59 8.32
N LYS A 218 10.17 3.36 9.62
CA LYS A 218 11.00 2.48 10.45
C LYS A 218 11.04 1.07 9.87
N VAL A 219 9.89 0.51 9.49
CA VAL A 219 9.79 -0.81 8.89
C VAL A 219 10.48 -0.89 7.52
N ALA A 220 10.55 0.23 6.80
CA ALA A 220 11.15 0.30 5.48
C ALA A 220 12.68 0.48 5.52
N PHE A 221 13.17 1.41 6.33
CA PHE A 221 14.55 1.89 6.27
C PHE A 221 15.41 1.51 7.49
N LEU A 222 14.80 1.25 8.65
CA LEU A 222 15.49 1.10 9.92
C LEU A 222 15.25 -0.27 10.58
N LYS A 223 14.73 -1.24 9.84
CA LYS A 223 14.34 -2.57 10.34
C LYS A 223 15.47 -3.37 10.98
N ASP A 224 16.73 -3.10 10.58
CA ASP A 224 17.89 -3.83 11.03
C ASP A 224 18.64 -3.11 12.18
N MET A 225 18.12 -1.94 12.62
CA MET A 225 18.66 -1.17 13.75
C MET A 225 18.01 -1.60 15.06
N SER A 226 18.71 -1.35 16.18
CA SER A 226 18.10 -1.37 17.50
C SER A 226 17.05 -0.25 17.63
N ASP A 227 16.12 -0.40 18.56
CA ASP A 227 15.07 0.61 18.77
C ASP A 227 15.66 1.97 19.16
N GLU A 228 16.73 1.98 19.98
CA GLU A 228 17.43 3.19 20.40
C GLU A 228 18.12 3.90 19.23
N GLU A 229 18.85 3.14 18.39
CA GLU A 229 19.50 3.69 17.20
C GLU A 229 18.49 4.24 16.20
N ALA A 230 17.41 3.48 15.93
CA ALA A 230 16.33 3.91 15.05
C ALA A 230 15.69 5.21 15.55
N GLU A 231 15.43 5.32 16.86
CA GLU A 231 14.86 6.52 17.46
C GLU A 231 15.80 7.74 17.33
N ASN A 232 17.10 7.56 17.52
CA ASN A 232 18.08 8.62 17.34
C ASN A 232 18.15 9.08 15.86
N VAL A 233 18.13 8.14 14.91
CA VAL A 233 18.09 8.43 13.48
C VAL A 233 16.82 9.19 13.11
N MET A 234 15.62 8.73 13.56
CA MET A 234 14.35 9.37 13.26
C MET A 234 14.30 10.81 13.81
N ARG A 235 14.87 11.04 15.01
CA ARG A 235 14.94 12.38 15.61
C ARG A 235 15.82 13.31 14.80
N GLU A 236 17.00 12.85 14.38
CA GLU A 236 17.89 13.65 13.54
C GLU A 236 17.24 14.01 12.21
N ILE A 237 16.62 13.05 11.53
CA ILE A 237 15.90 13.29 10.28
C ILE A 237 14.75 14.29 10.50
N SER A 238 13.96 14.11 11.57
CA SER A 238 12.86 15.02 11.89
C SER A 238 13.33 16.45 12.07
N ASN A 239 14.42 16.65 12.82
CA ASN A 239 15.01 17.99 13.03
C ASN A 239 15.46 18.63 11.72
N MET A 240 16.08 17.86 10.82
CA MET A 240 16.51 18.35 9.51
C MET A 240 15.34 18.70 8.58
N CYS A 241 14.21 18.00 8.71
CA CYS A 241 13.03 18.24 7.90
C CYS A 241 12.16 19.39 8.41
N GLU A 242 12.40 19.88 9.62
CA GLU A 242 11.55 20.91 10.25
C GLU A 242 11.46 22.19 9.41
N VAL A 243 12.54 22.57 8.74
CA VAL A 243 12.62 23.78 7.92
C VAL A 243 11.63 23.79 6.75
N ASP A 244 11.38 22.62 6.13
CA ASP A 244 10.51 22.52 4.95
C ASP A 244 9.14 21.91 5.22
N GLN A 245 9.03 21.09 6.26
CA GLN A 245 7.86 20.22 6.45
C GLN A 245 7.02 20.58 7.68
N LYS A 246 7.47 21.57 8.46
CA LYS A 246 6.71 22.08 9.60
C LYS A 246 6.41 23.56 9.41
N ASP A 247 5.13 23.91 9.45
CA ASP A 247 4.71 25.29 9.31
C ASP A 247 4.83 26.10 10.62
N GLN A 248 4.53 27.40 10.56
CA GLN A 248 4.59 28.30 11.71
C GLN A 248 3.59 27.94 12.83
N SER A 249 2.53 27.19 12.51
CA SER A 249 1.57 26.68 13.50
C SER A 249 2.06 25.42 14.22
N GLY A 250 3.17 24.83 13.75
CA GLY A 250 3.71 23.57 14.23
C GLY A 250 3.16 22.32 13.53
N MET A 251 2.33 22.51 12.47
CA MET A 251 1.76 21.43 11.69
C MET A 251 2.81 20.84 10.76
N TRP A 252 2.93 19.51 10.78
CA TRP A 252 3.79 18.77 9.84
C TRP A 252 3.04 18.43 8.57
N SER A 253 3.75 18.53 7.45
CA SER A 253 3.23 18.19 6.11
C SER A 253 4.13 17.19 5.41
N TYR A 254 3.52 16.37 4.54
CA TYR A 254 4.19 15.33 3.78
C TYR A 254 3.77 15.38 2.32
N LEU A 255 4.74 15.44 1.40
CA LEU A 255 4.45 15.35 -0.03
C LEU A 255 4.10 13.92 -0.40
N TYR A 256 2.84 13.65 -0.63
CA TYR A 256 2.33 12.39 -1.11
C TYR A 256 1.97 12.51 -2.61
N VAL A 257 2.52 11.62 -3.42
CA VAL A 257 2.29 11.61 -4.88
C VAL A 257 1.72 10.25 -5.25
N PRO A 258 0.42 10.02 -5.07
CA PRO A 258 -0.20 8.79 -5.49
C PRO A 258 -0.19 8.65 -7.02
N LEU A 259 0.22 7.47 -7.49
CA LEU A 259 -0.04 6.98 -8.82
C LEU A 259 -1.34 6.20 -8.78
N ARG A 260 -2.34 6.67 -9.51
CA ARG A 260 -3.67 6.05 -9.62
C ARG A 260 -3.84 5.44 -10.98
N PHE A 261 -4.44 4.26 -11.04
CA PHE A 261 -4.62 3.55 -12.30
C PHE A 261 -5.92 2.74 -12.34
N GLN A 262 -6.37 2.48 -13.58
CA GLN A 262 -7.37 1.49 -13.93
C GLN A 262 -6.86 0.72 -15.15
N ALA A 263 -6.90 -0.60 -15.06
CA ALA A 263 -6.52 -1.51 -16.14
C ALA A 263 -7.53 -2.66 -16.24
N ILE A 264 -7.69 -3.19 -17.45
CA ILE A 264 -8.63 -4.27 -17.76
C ILE A 264 -7.84 -5.53 -18.09
N ALA A 265 -8.21 -6.63 -17.44
CA ALA A 265 -7.63 -7.94 -17.71
C ALA A 265 -7.92 -8.39 -19.16
N PRO A 266 -7.05 -9.20 -19.79
CA PRO A 266 -7.31 -9.74 -21.12
C PRO A 266 -8.59 -10.57 -21.14
N MET A 267 -9.21 -10.64 -22.35
CA MET A 267 -10.42 -11.42 -22.62
C MET A 267 -10.13 -12.93 -22.66
#